data_6f8e70d857e19ac96491aa6a1c27d028
#
_entry.id   6f8e70d857e19ac96491aa6a1c27d028
#
_cell.length_a   1.000
_cell.length_b   1.000
_cell.length_c   1.000
_cell.angle_alpha   90.00
_cell.angle_beta   90.00
_cell.angle_gamma   90.00
#
_symmetry.space_group_name_H-M   'P 1'
#
loop_
_entity.id
_entity.type
_entity.pdbx_description
1 polymer ?
#
loop_
_entity_poly.entity_id
_entity_poly.type
_entity_poly.pdbx_seq_one_letter_code
_entity_poly.pdbx_strand_id
1 'polypeptide(L)'
;MKKSIFILLGAALLSVPIYGQDSGIPFQNTIRIEQGDSHEVIIEKAAHVVPTPNQLDALRNEFIAFIHFGPNTFTRMEWGNGMEDPKVFDLKELDTDQWCEAMKAAGMKMVIITVKHHDG
;
A
#
# COMPACT_ATOMS: atom_id res chain seq x y z
N MET A 1 54.36 56.27 -2.32
CA MET A 1 53.00 55.93 -1.86
C MET A 1 52.37 55.00 -2.91
N LYS A 2 52.30 53.67 -2.61
CA LYS A 2 51.69 52.66 -3.51
C LYS A 2 50.21 52.50 -3.08
N LYS A 3 49.32 52.82 -3.99
CA LYS A 3 47.88 52.59 -3.77
C LYS A 3 47.53 51.17 -4.21
N SER A 4 47.19 50.31 -3.26
CA SER A 4 46.66 48.97 -3.53
C SER A 4 45.15 49.08 -3.83
N ILE A 5 44.77 48.64 -5.00
CA ILE A 5 43.37 48.52 -5.41
C ILE A 5 42.93 47.11 -5.05
N PHE A 6 42.00 46.98 -4.10
CA PHE A 6 41.30 45.70 -3.83
C PHE A 6 40.12 45.59 -4.75
N ILE A 7 40.14 44.59 -5.64
CA ILE A 7 38.99 44.19 -6.47
C ILE A 7 38.23 43.14 -5.68
N LEU A 8 37.04 43.51 -5.16
CA LEU A 8 36.11 42.57 -4.59
C LEU A 8 35.36 41.88 -5.73
N LEU A 9 35.67 40.61 -6.01
CA LEU A 9 34.87 39.76 -6.89
C LEU A 9 33.65 39.25 -6.11
N GLY A 10 32.51 39.88 -6.31
CA GLY A 10 31.23 39.39 -5.79
C GLY A 10 30.76 38.19 -6.61
N ALA A 11 30.81 37.00 -6.05
CA ALA A 11 30.13 35.83 -6.61
C ALA A 11 28.65 35.97 -6.37
N ALA A 12 27.90 36.36 -7.40
CA ALA A 12 26.43 36.28 -7.39
C ALA A 12 26.02 34.82 -7.49
N LEU A 13 25.62 34.21 -6.37
CA LEU A 13 24.93 32.94 -6.35
C LEU A 13 23.55 33.15 -6.97
N LEU A 14 23.40 32.84 -8.24
CA LEU A 14 22.09 32.72 -8.89
C LEU A 14 21.44 31.46 -8.33
N SER A 15 20.60 31.62 -7.30
CA SER A 15 19.66 30.60 -6.89
C SER A 15 18.62 30.48 -8.00
N VAL A 16 18.79 29.50 -8.87
CA VAL A 16 17.73 29.13 -9.83
C VAL A 16 16.65 28.42 -9.01
N PRO A 17 15.44 28.94 -8.91
CA PRO A 17 14.35 28.22 -8.31
C PRO A 17 14.09 26.98 -9.16
N ILE A 18 14.31 25.79 -8.59
CA ILE A 18 13.87 24.54 -9.20
C ILE A 18 12.35 24.49 -8.99
N TYR A 19 11.61 25.22 -9.79
CA TYR A 19 10.21 24.96 -9.97
C TYR A 19 10.13 23.68 -10.79
N GLY A 20 9.58 22.61 -10.20
CA GLY A 20 9.17 21.45 -10.97
C GLY A 20 8.28 21.96 -12.10
N GLN A 21 8.65 21.67 -13.35
CA GLN A 21 7.78 21.97 -14.47
C GLN A 21 6.47 21.24 -14.23
N ASP A 22 5.36 21.95 -14.24
CA ASP A 22 4.04 21.32 -14.19
C ASP A 22 3.93 20.43 -15.44
N SER A 23 4.00 19.13 -15.22
CA SER A 23 3.97 18.13 -16.30
C SER A 23 2.59 18.08 -16.99
N GLY A 24 1.59 18.75 -16.43
CA GLY A 24 0.21 18.65 -16.88
C GLY A 24 -0.43 17.27 -16.64
N ILE A 25 0.30 16.35 -16.00
CA ILE A 25 -0.22 15.03 -15.65
C ILE A 25 -0.97 15.15 -14.31
N PRO A 26 -2.27 14.84 -14.27
CA PRO A 26 -3.03 14.94 -13.03
C PRO A 26 -2.63 13.84 -12.03
N PHE A 27 -2.66 14.17 -10.73
CA PHE A 27 -2.53 13.14 -9.68
C PHE A 27 -3.79 12.28 -9.62
N GLN A 28 -3.62 10.97 -9.78
CA GLN A 28 -4.72 10.02 -9.76
C GLN A 28 -4.23 8.63 -9.38
N ASN A 29 -5.15 7.73 -9.00
CA ASN A 29 -4.78 6.41 -8.51
C ASN A 29 -4.36 5.42 -9.61
N THR A 30 -4.59 5.76 -10.86
CA THR A 30 -4.23 4.92 -12.01
C THR A 30 -3.86 5.83 -13.17
N ILE A 31 -2.69 5.64 -13.75
CA ILE A 31 -2.23 6.38 -14.92
C ILE A 31 -1.83 5.38 -16.00
N ARG A 32 -2.35 5.60 -17.21
CA ARG A 32 -2.07 4.72 -18.32
C ARG A 32 -0.71 5.04 -18.94
N ILE A 33 0.08 3.99 -19.15
CA ILE A 33 1.31 4.08 -19.93
C ILE A 33 0.95 3.75 -21.39
N GLU A 34 1.34 4.63 -22.29
CA GLU A 34 1.10 4.48 -23.73
C GLU A 34 2.33 3.88 -24.42
N GLN A 35 2.13 3.23 -25.55
CA GLN A 35 3.20 2.54 -26.28
C GLN A 35 4.34 3.47 -26.73
N GLY A 36 4.09 4.76 -26.89
CA GLY A 36 5.07 5.77 -27.31
C GLY A 36 5.72 6.56 -26.18
N ASP A 37 5.40 6.25 -24.91
CA ASP A 37 5.98 6.98 -23.78
C ASP A 37 7.48 6.73 -23.68
N SER A 38 8.25 7.80 -23.54
CA SER A 38 9.68 7.68 -23.22
C SER A 38 9.87 7.24 -21.76
N HIS A 39 11.07 6.81 -21.42
CA HIS A 39 11.42 6.42 -20.05
C HIS A 39 11.17 7.55 -19.04
N GLU A 40 11.50 8.78 -19.42
CA GLU A 40 11.28 9.99 -18.60
C GLU A 40 9.78 10.23 -18.36
N VAL A 41 8.95 10.09 -19.42
CA VAL A 41 7.50 10.24 -19.31
C VAL A 41 6.89 9.15 -18.42
N ILE A 42 7.39 7.92 -18.49
CA ILE A 42 6.94 6.83 -17.62
C ILE A 42 7.26 7.14 -16.15
N ILE A 43 8.46 7.62 -15.86
CA ILE A 43 8.86 8.03 -14.50
C ILE A 43 7.96 9.17 -14.00
N GLU A 44 7.72 10.17 -14.82
CA GLU A 44 6.86 11.29 -14.48
C GLU A 44 5.42 10.83 -14.20
N LYS A 45 4.85 9.99 -15.04
CA LYS A 45 3.55 9.37 -14.82
C LYS A 45 3.52 8.57 -13.51
N ALA A 46 4.56 7.79 -13.22
CA ALA A 46 4.66 7.01 -12.00
C ALA A 46 4.69 7.89 -10.73
N ALA A 47 5.38 9.04 -10.80
CA ALA A 47 5.44 10.00 -9.70
C ALA A 47 4.08 10.66 -9.41
N HIS A 48 3.15 10.66 -10.38
CA HIS A 48 1.80 11.23 -10.24
C HIS A 48 0.74 10.19 -9.83
N VAL A 49 1.12 8.92 -9.65
CA VAL A 49 0.20 7.91 -9.11
C VAL A 49 0.09 8.09 -7.60
N VAL A 50 -1.11 8.37 -7.13
CA VAL A 50 -1.40 8.59 -5.70
C VAL A 50 -2.57 7.73 -5.24
N PRO A 51 -2.57 7.24 -4.00
CA PRO A 51 -3.69 6.48 -3.47
C PRO A 51 -4.97 7.33 -3.37
N THR A 52 -6.11 6.68 -3.51
CA THR A 52 -7.40 7.31 -3.21
C THR A 52 -7.53 7.59 -1.70
N PRO A 53 -8.44 8.51 -1.29
CA PRO A 53 -8.73 8.72 0.13
C PRO A 53 -9.08 7.43 0.88
N ASN A 54 -9.89 6.54 0.28
CA ASN A 54 -10.27 5.26 0.88
C ASN A 54 -9.06 4.32 1.08
N GLN A 55 -8.13 4.32 0.13
CA GLN A 55 -6.88 3.54 0.27
C GLN A 55 -6.00 4.10 1.40
N LEU A 56 -5.91 5.43 1.53
CA LEU A 56 -5.19 6.06 2.63
C LEU A 56 -5.84 5.77 3.99
N ASP A 57 -7.17 5.81 4.05
CA ASP A 57 -7.90 5.49 5.29
C ASP A 57 -7.73 4.02 5.67
N ALA A 58 -7.70 3.10 4.69
CA ALA A 58 -7.40 1.70 4.93
C ALA A 58 -5.98 1.50 5.51
N LEU A 59 -4.98 2.20 4.96
CA LEU A 59 -3.60 2.16 5.47
C LEU A 59 -3.46 2.68 6.91
N ARG A 60 -4.29 3.65 7.32
CA ARG A 60 -4.29 4.19 8.68
C ARG A 60 -4.83 3.23 9.73
N ASN A 61 -5.46 2.13 9.32
CA ASN A 61 -5.89 1.11 10.28
C ASN A 61 -4.72 0.38 10.94
N GLU A 62 -3.57 0.29 10.27
CA GLU A 62 -2.27 -0.28 10.69
C GLU A 62 -2.36 -1.70 11.30
N PHE A 63 -3.22 -1.89 12.31
CA PHE A 63 -3.42 -3.17 12.98
C PHE A 63 -4.78 -3.77 12.59
N ILE A 64 -4.73 -4.80 11.71
CA ILE A 64 -5.89 -5.42 11.07
C ILE A 64 -5.84 -6.92 11.35
N ALA A 65 -7.01 -7.51 11.66
CA ALA A 65 -7.14 -8.95 11.72
C ALA A 65 -7.31 -9.53 10.31
N PHE A 66 -6.62 -10.62 10.04
CA PHE A 66 -6.80 -11.40 8.81
C PHE A 66 -7.08 -12.86 9.18
N ILE A 67 -8.25 -13.37 8.83
CA ILE A 67 -8.73 -14.68 9.24
C ILE A 67 -8.77 -15.63 8.04
N HIS A 68 -8.03 -16.72 8.17
CA HIS A 68 -8.11 -17.90 7.30
C HIS A 68 -8.76 -19.02 8.11
N PHE A 69 -10.03 -19.31 7.86
CA PHE A 69 -10.76 -20.33 8.55
C PHE A 69 -11.53 -21.19 7.53
N GLY A 70 -10.98 -22.32 7.23
CA GLY A 70 -11.47 -23.24 6.20
C GLY A 70 -11.19 -24.70 6.56
N PRO A 71 -11.38 -25.65 5.63
CA PRO A 71 -11.15 -27.08 5.84
C PRO A 71 -9.79 -27.40 6.45
N ASN A 72 -8.74 -26.67 6.07
CA ASN A 72 -7.39 -26.90 6.57
C ASN A 72 -7.23 -26.63 8.07
N THR A 73 -8.10 -25.84 8.67
CA THR A 73 -8.16 -25.68 10.13
C THR A 73 -8.41 -27.01 10.83
N PHE A 74 -9.20 -27.89 10.21
CA PHE A 74 -9.58 -29.21 10.75
C PHE A 74 -8.63 -30.32 10.36
N THR A 75 -8.01 -30.23 9.18
CA THR A 75 -7.02 -31.22 8.70
C THR A 75 -5.62 -30.96 9.24
N ARG A 76 -5.37 -29.77 9.82
CA ARG A 76 -4.04 -29.31 10.28
C ARG A 76 -3.00 -29.27 9.17
N MET A 77 -3.45 -28.98 7.96
CA MET A 77 -2.59 -28.81 6.78
C MET A 77 -2.49 -27.35 6.43
N GLU A 78 -1.30 -26.87 6.07
CA GLU A 78 -1.10 -25.52 5.57
C GLU A 78 -1.66 -25.38 4.14
N TRP A 79 -1.38 -26.37 3.31
CA TRP A 79 -1.85 -26.43 1.93
C TRP A 79 -2.74 -27.65 1.76
N GLY A 80 -3.97 -27.44 1.34
CA GLY A 80 -4.85 -28.50 0.97
C GLY A 80 -4.40 -29.20 -0.32
N ASN A 81 -4.99 -30.35 -0.64
CA ASN A 81 -4.77 -31.08 -1.88
C ASN A 81 -5.95 -30.96 -2.87
N GLY A 82 -7.01 -30.25 -2.45
CA GLY A 82 -8.24 -30.07 -3.23
C GLY A 82 -9.15 -31.29 -3.22
N MET A 83 -8.85 -32.29 -2.40
CA MET A 83 -9.59 -33.55 -2.28
C MET A 83 -10.13 -33.76 -0.86
N GLU A 84 -10.11 -32.73 -0.05
CA GLU A 84 -10.61 -32.76 1.32
C GLU A 84 -12.12 -33.07 1.33
N ASP A 85 -12.53 -33.99 2.22
CA ASP A 85 -13.95 -34.23 2.44
C ASP A 85 -14.58 -32.99 3.07
N PRO A 86 -15.56 -32.34 2.43
CA PRO A 86 -16.23 -31.16 2.99
C PRO A 86 -16.82 -31.37 4.40
N LYS A 87 -17.06 -32.62 4.79
CA LYS A 87 -17.56 -32.96 6.13
C LYS A 87 -16.53 -32.75 7.24
N VAL A 88 -15.24 -32.59 6.93
CA VAL A 88 -14.22 -32.26 7.93
C VAL A 88 -14.44 -30.85 8.48
N PHE A 89 -15.10 -29.97 7.72
CA PHE A 89 -15.46 -28.63 8.15
C PHE A 89 -16.69 -28.67 9.08
N ASP A 90 -16.46 -29.12 10.31
CA ASP A 90 -17.51 -29.40 11.31
C ASP A 90 -17.45 -28.35 12.43
N LEU A 91 -18.32 -27.35 12.33
CA LEU A 91 -18.39 -26.18 13.22
C LEU A 91 -19.21 -26.48 14.49
N LYS A 92 -18.58 -27.12 15.49
CA LYS A 92 -19.28 -27.48 16.76
C LYS A 92 -19.28 -26.35 17.80
N GLU A 93 -18.21 -25.59 17.85
CA GLU A 93 -17.94 -24.59 18.91
C GLU A 93 -17.46 -23.25 18.33
N LEU A 94 -17.99 -22.88 17.17
CA LEU A 94 -17.63 -21.61 16.56
C LEU A 94 -18.33 -20.46 17.29
N ASP A 95 -17.57 -19.59 17.90
CA ASP A 95 -18.02 -18.35 18.55
C ASP A 95 -17.35 -17.13 17.88
N THR A 96 -18.06 -16.54 16.94
CA THR A 96 -17.56 -15.36 16.21
C THR A 96 -17.63 -14.08 17.04
N ASP A 97 -18.50 -14.03 18.05
CA ASP A 97 -18.56 -12.88 18.95
C ASP A 97 -17.30 -12.83 19.82
N GLN A 98 -16.86 -13.99 20.34
CA GLN A 98 -15.59 -14.10 21.06
C GLN A 98 -14.40 -13.66 20.19
N TRP A 99 -14.38 -14.00 18.90
CA TRP A 99 -13.34 -13.54 18.00
C TRP A 99 -13.33 -12.01 17.86
N CYS A 100 -14.53 -11.43 17.65
CA CYS A 100 -14.68 -9.98 17.51
C CYS A 100 -14.28 -9.25 18.80
N GLU A 101 -14.64 -9.77 19.96
CA GLU A 101 -14.28 -9.21 21.26
C GLU A 101 -12.76 -9.24 21.47
N ALA A 102 -12.11 -10.36 21.17
CA ALA A 102 -10.65 -10.49 21.28
C ALA A 102 -9.92 -9.52 20.36
N MET A 103 -10.33 -9.41 19.10
CA MET A 103 -9.74 -8.48 18.13
C MET A 103 -9.95 -7.02 18.53
N LYS A 104 -11.15 -6.68 19.02
CA LYS A 104 -11.48 -5.35 19.52
C LYS A 104 -10.66 -5.00 20.77
N ALA A 105 -10.51 -5.94 21.69
CA ALA A 105 -9.69 -5.76 22.89
C ALA A 105 -8.21 -5.54 22.55
N ALA A 106 -7.73 -6.15 21.47
CA ALA A 106 -6.38 -5.92 20.92
C ALA A 106 -6.21 -4.56 20.21
N GLY A 107 -7.29 -3.81 20.01
CA GLY A 107 -7.26 -2.51 19.33
C GLY A 107 -7.41 -2.58 17.80
N MET A 108 -7.75 -3.74 17.24
CA MET A 108 -8.00 -3.87 15.82
C MET A 108 -9.29 -3.17 15.42
N LYS A 109 -9.30 -2.52 14.28
CA LYS A 109 -10.43 -1.75 13.76
C LYS A 109 -11.09 -2.36 12.54
N MET A 110 -10.43 -3.34 11.94
CA MET A 110 -10.89 -4.01 10.74
C MET A 110 -10.54 -5.49 10.80
N VAL A 111 -11.43 -6.31 10.27
CA VAL A 111 -11.23 -7.75 10.09
C VAL A 111 -11.43 -8.09 8.63
N ILE A 112 -10.50 -8.81 8.06
CA ILE A 112 -10.59 -9.38 6.72
C ILE A 112 -10.71 -10.88 6.87
N ILE A 113 -11.78 -11.46 6.31
CA ILE A 113 -11.97 -12.89 6.26
C ILE A 113 -11.85 -13.39 4.82
N THR A 114 -11.16 -14.50 4.63
CA THR A 114 -11.13 -15.17 3.33
C THR A 114 -12.41 -15.97 3.17
N VAL A 115 -13.23 -15.60 2.17
CA VAL A 115 -14.43 -16.35 1.79
C VAL A 115 -14.07 -17.58 0.98
N LYS A 116 -13.03 -17.47 0.18
CA LYS A 116 -12.41 -18.56 -0.55
C LYS A 116 -10.89 -18.42 -0.50
N HIS A 117 -10.23 -19.48 -0.11
CA HIS A 117 -8.78 -19.61 -0.09
C HIS A 117 -8.36 -20.83 -0.93
N HIS A 118 -7.11 -21.30 -0.82
CA HIS A 118 -6.62 -22.45 -1.58
C HIS A 118 -7.24 -23.79 -1.16
N ASP A 119 -7.90 -23.87 -0.02
CA ASP A 119 -8.53 -25.07 0.55
C ASP A 119 -10.06 -25.13 0.38
N GLY A 120 -10.63 -24.20 -0.35
CA GLY A 120 -12.08 -24.23 -0.63
C GLY A 120 -12.85 -22.96 -0.42
#